data_fe034841a25fdc1f674dbc2d48f62f9f
#
_entry.id   fe034841a25fdc1f674dbc2d48f62f9f
#
_cell.length_a   1.000
_cell.length_b   1.000
_cell.length_c   1.000
_cell.angle_alpha   90.00
_cell.angle_beta   90.00
_cell.angle_gamma   90.00
#
_symmetry.space_group_name_H-M   'P 1'
#
loop_
_entity.id
_entity.type
_entity.pdbx_description
1 polymer ?
#
loop_
_entity_poly.entity_id
_entity_poly.type
_entity_poly.pdbx_seq_one_letter_code
_entity_poly.pdbx_strand_id
1 'polypeptide(L)'
;GQWLAINVAVADWLTTAQTLRAAGFDYLFCLTCVDYKTHLTMVYHMESTSERTPLVVKVQLDRNKPEIETVSHIWRTAEFHEREVYELFGVNFLNHPDLRLLILPDGWEGRNPLRKDFEDPVNMIKL
;
A
#
# COMPACT_ATOMS: atom_id res chain seq x y z
N GLY A 1 -15.95 17.92 -1.24
CA GLY A 1 -15.20 18.02 -2.45
C GLY A 1 -14.98 16.68 -3.12
N GLN A 2 -14.74 16.72 -4.39
CA GLN A 2 -14.44 15.53 -5.16
C GLN A 2 -12.95 15.20 -5.04
N TRP A 3 -12.66 13.90 -4.95
CA TRP A 3 -11.29 13.42 -4.94
C TRP A 3 -10.74 13.36 -6.37
N LEU A 4 -9.58 13.94 -6.57
CA LEU A 4 -8.86 13.76 -7.82
C LEU A 4 -8.11 12.43 -7.73
N ALA A 5 -8.29 11.55 -8.71
CA ALA A 5 -7.64 10.24 -8.73
C ALA A 5 -6.73 10.13 -9.95
N ILE A 6 -5.51 9.65 -9.74
CA ILE A 6 -4.55 9.40 -10.82
C ILE A 6 -4.05 7.96 -10.74
N ASN A 7 -3.71 7.41 -11.91
CA ASN A 7 -3.09 6.08 -12.01
C ASN A 7 -1.62 6.26 -12.39
N VAL A 8 -0.73 5.58 -11.68
CA VAL A 8 0.71 5.67 -11.87
C VAL A 8 1.27 4.27 -12.09
N ALA A 9 2.16 4.12 -13.06
CA ALA A 9 2.86 2.86 -13.28
C ALA A 9 3.79 2.58 -12.11
N VAL A 10 3.90 1.31 -11.70
CA VAL A 10 4.73 0.93 -10.55
C VAL A 10 6.19 1.36 -10.73
N ALA A 11 6.71 1.30 -11.95
CA ALA A 11 8.09 1.71 -12.24
C ALA A 11 8.32 3.21 -12.03
N ASP A 12 7.27 4.02 -12.12
CA ASP A 12 7.35 5.48 -12.00
C ASP A 12 6.93 5.96 -10.61
N TRP A 13 6.52 5.06 -9.72
CA TRP A 13 5.90 5.45 -8.47
C TRP A 13 6.82 6.27 -7.57
N LEU A 14 8.07 5.84 -7.38
CA LEU A 14 8.98 6.56 -6.48
C LEU A 14 9.24 7.99 -6.97
N THR A 15 9.51 8.15 -8.27
CA THR A 15 9.74 9.48 -8.86
C THR A 15 8.48 10.35 -8.74
N THR A 16 7.32 9.77 -9.01
CA THR A 16 6.04 10.48 -8.89
C THR A 16 5.79 10.90 -7.45
N ALA A 17 6.06 10.03 -6.48
CA ALA A 17 5.89 10.33 -5.06
C ALA A 17 6.79 11.49 -4.63
N GLN A 18 8.03 11.50 -5.06
CA GLN A 18 8.96 12.60 -4.77
C GLN A 18 8.46 13.92 -5.37
N THR A 19 7.94 13.87 -6.59
CA THR A 19 7.37 15.05 -7.26
C THR A 19 6.14 15.57 -6.51
N LEU A 20 5.26 14.68 -6.09
CA LEU A 20 4.07 15.07 -5.35
C LEU A 20 4.42 15.70 -4.00
N ARG A 21 5.40 15.15 -3.30
CA ARG A 21 5.86 15.71 -2.03
C ARG A 21 6.42 17.13 -2.23
N ALA A 22 7.22 17.32 -3.27
CA ALA A 22 7.78 18.63 -3.61
C ALA A 22 6.69 19.62 -4.04
N ALA A 23 5.59 19.12 -4.62
CA ALA A 23 4.46 19.94 -5.04
C ALA A 23 3.53 20.34 -3.87
N GLY A 24 3.79 19.87 -2.66
CA GLY A 24 3.04 20.26 -1.47
C GLY A 24 2.12 19.22 -0.88
N PHE A 25 2.08 17.99 -1.43
CA PHE A 25 1.31 16.90 -0.84
C PHE A 25 2.09 16.32 0.33
N ASP A 26 1.98 16.97 1.47
CA ASP A 26 2.81 16.73 2.65
C ASP A 26 2.20 15.72 3.64
N TYR A 27 0.96 15.30 3.41
CA TYR A 27 0.27 14.39 4.32
C TYR A 27 -0.30 13.18 3.57
N LEU A 28 0.28 12.01 3.84
CA LEU A 28 -0.26 10.73 3.40
C LEU A 28 -1.03 10.14 4.58
N PHE A 29 -2.36 10.20 4.53
CA PHE A 29 -3.17 9.82 5.69
C PHE A 29 -3.74 8.42 5.60
N CYS A 30 -3.71 7.80 4.43
CA CYS A 30 -4.19 6.43 4.26
C CYS A 30 -3.46 5.75 3.10
N LEU A 31 -3.09 4.51 3.31
CA LEU A 31 -2.45 3.67 2.32
C LEU A 31 -3.06 2.29 2.47
N THR A 32 -3.61 1.74 1.40
CA THR A 32 -4.26 0.45 1.44
C THR A 32 -4.03 -0.32 0.14
N CYS A 33 -4.51 -1.55 0.10
CA CYS A 33 -4.39 -2.42 -1.06
C CYS A 33 -5.75 -3.03 -1.36
N VAL A 34 -6.07 -3.15 -2.63
CA VAL A 34 -7.30 -3.81 -3.07
C VAL A 34 -6.92 -5.02 -3.93
N ASP A 35 -7.49 -6.17 -3.61
CA ASP A 35 -7.27 -7.41 -4.37
C ASP A 35 -8.41 -7.58 -5.39
N TYR A 36 -8.06 -7.44 -6.68
CA TYR A 36 -9.02 -7.64 -7.78
C TYR A 36 -8.99 -9.04 -8.36
N LYS A 37 -8.27 -9.99 -7.72
CA LYS A 37 -8.06 -11.37 -8.17
C LYS A 37 -7.12 -11.50 -9.37
N THR A 38 -7.13 -10.57 -10.29
CA THR A 38 -6.21 -10.54 -11.45
C THR A 38 -4.96 -9.73 -11.14
N HIS A 39 -5.07 -8.75 -10.27
CA HIS A 39 -3.96 -7.88 -9.87
C HIS A 39 -4.26 -7.27 -8.50
N LEU A 40 -3.23 -6.73 -7.87
CA LEU A 40 -3.37 -5.91 -6.66
C LEU A 40 -3.25 -4.44 -7.04
N THR A 41 -3.99 -3.58 -6.37
CA THR A 41 -3.88 -2.14 -6.57
C THR A 41 -3.58 -1.47 -5.24
N MET A 42 -2.45 -0.77 -5.18
CA MET A 42 -2.14 0.10 -4.05
C MET A 42 -2.93 1.40 -4.20
N VAL A 43 -3.52 1.86 -3.11
CA VAL A 43 -4.30 3.10 -3.10
C VAL A 43 -3.72 4.01 -2.02
N TYR A 44 -3.22 5.17 -2.44
CA TYR A 44 -2.61 6.16 -1.56
C TYR A 44 -3.52 7.38 -1.48
N HIS A 45 -3.97 7.71 -0.28
CA HIS A 45 -4.77 8.91 -0.03
C HIS A 45 -3.89 9.97 0.59
N MET A 46 -3.70 11.07 -0.10
CA MET A 46 -2.84 12.15 0.37
C MET A 46 -3.53 13.51 0.24
N GLU A 47 -2.98 14.48 0.92
CA GLU A 47 -3.55 15.82 0.97
C GLU A 47 -2.44 16.86 1.07
N SER A 48 -2.65 17.99 0.41
CA SER A 48 -1.89 19.20 0.69
C SER A 48 -2.54 19.91 1.87
N THR A 49 -1.89 19.94 3.02
CA THR A 49 -2.49 20.52 4.23
C THR A 49 -2.61 22.04 4.12
N SER A 50 -1.75 22.70 3.35
CA SER A 50 -1.82 24.14 3.16
C SER A 50 -2.99 24.55 2.26
N GLU A 51 -3.28 23.78 1.22
CA GLU A 51 -4.34 24.09 0.26
C GLU A 51 -5.58 23.24 0.45
N ARG A 52 -5.52 22.24 1.32
CA ARG A 52 -6.58 21.28 1.60
C ARG A 52 -7.09 20.58 0.34
N THR A 53 -6.16 20.22 -0.53
CA THR A 53 -6.45 19.54 -1.79
C THR A 53 -6.22 18.04 -1.62
N PRO A 54 -7.26 17.21 -1.72
CA PRO A 54 -7.08 15.75 -1.63
C PRO A 54 -6.67 15.15 -2.97
N LEU A 55 -5.91 14.05 -2.89
CA LEU A 55 -5.47 13.31 -4.08
C LEU A 55 -5.46 11.82 -3.77
N VAL A 56 -5.97 11.02 -4.68
CA VAL A 56 -5.88 9.56 -4.61
C VAL A 56 -4.95 9.08 -5.73
N VAL A 57 -3.92 8.33 -5.36
CA VAL A 57 -3.00 7.73 -6.32
C VAL A 57 -3.18 6.22 -6.30
N LYS A 58 -3.38 5.63 -7.47
CA LYS A 58 -3.54 4.19 -7.63
C LYS A 58 -2.38 3.62 -8.41
N VAL A 59 -1.80 2.54 -7.90
CA VAL A 59 -0.67 1.85 -8.54
C VAL A 59 -1.02 0.37 -8.64
N GLN A 60 -1.10 -0.13 -9.87
CA GLN A 60 -1.40 -1.54 -10.12
C GLN A 60 -0.13 -2.39 -10.01
N LEU A 61 -0.23 -3.51 -9.30
CA LEU A 61 0.88 -4.44 -9.08
C LEU A 61 0.56 -5.81 -9.68
N ASP A 62 1.62 -6.52 -10.10
CA ASP A 62 1.51 -7.91 -10.49
C ASP A 62 1.17 -8.75 -9.26
N ARG A 63 0.06 -9.48 -9.30
CA ARG A 63 -0.42 -10.29 -8.18
C ARG A 63 0.54 -11.43 -7.82
N ASN A 64 1.28 -11.93 -8.80
CA ASN A 64 2.21 -13.04 -8.58
C ASN A 64 3.54 -12.59 -8.00
N LYS A 65 3.91 -11.33 -8.22
CA LYS A 65 5.13 -10.74 -7.68
C LYS A 65 4.86 -9.27 -7.33
N PRO A 66 4.07 -9.02 -6.29
CA PRO A 66 3.70 -7.64 -5.95
C PRO A 66 4.86 -6.94 -5.24
N GLU A 67 5.53 -6.07 -5.97
CA GLU A 67 6.65 -5.28 -5.46
C GLU A 67 6.42 -3.82 -5.80
N ILE A 68 6.74 -2.94 -4.86
CA ILE A 68 6.65 -1.49 -5.05
C ILE A 68 7.67 -0.82 -4.14
N GLU A 69 8.25 0.29 -4.61
CA GLU A 69 9.19 1.05 -3.78
C GLU A 69 8.51 1.63 -2.55
N THR A 70 9.19 1.58 -1.41
CA THR A 70 8.71 2.24 -0.21
C THR A 70 8.67 3.74 -0.39
N VAL A 71 7.68 4.38 0.24
CA VAL A 71 7.62 5.84 0.33
C VAL A 71 7.73 6.31 1.79
N SER A 72 8.21 5.43 2.67
CA SER A 72 8.34 5.71 4.11
C SER A 72 9.33 6.83 4.41
N HIS A 73 10.32 7.03 3.54
CA HIS A 73 11.27 8.13 3.68
C HIS A 73 10.73 9.46 3.13
N ILE A 74 9.62 9.42 2.40
CA ILE A 74 8.94 10.62 1.88
C ILE A 74 7.84 11.05 2.85
N TRP A 75 7.03 10.08 3.30
CA TRP A 75 5.97 10.30 4.29
C TRP A 75 6.14 9.30 5.42
N ARG A 76 6.44 9.78 6.61
CA ARG A 76 6.73 8.90 7.76
C ARG A 76 5.56 7.98 8.11
N THR A 77 4.34 8.46 7.94
CA THR A 77 3.15 7.65 8.20
C THR A 77 3.07 6.39 7.34
N ALA A 78 3.73 6.38 6.19
CA ALA A 78 3.72 5.23 5.29
C ALA A 78 4.42 4.02 5.89
N GLU A 79 5.42 4.20 6.75
CA GLU A 79 6.20 3.08 7.30
C GLU A 79 5.29 2.03 7.94
N PHE A 80 4.41 2.45 8.83
CA PHE A 80 3.50 1.55 9.51
C PHE A 80 2.47 0.95 8.55
N HIS A 81 1.87 1.77 7.70
CA HIS A 81 0.84 1.31 6.76
C HIS A 81 1.41 0.32 5.73
N GLU A 82 2.63 0.53 5.28
CA GLU A 82 3.29 -0.40 4.37
C GLU A 82 3.50 -1.76 5.02
N ARG A 83 3.87 -1.78 6.30
CA ARG A 83 4.04 -3.03 7.04
C ARG A 83 2.70 -3.77 7.18
N GLU A 84 1.60 -3.05 7.40
CA GLU A 84 0.27 -3.66 7.43
C GLU A 84 -0.08 -4.31 6.08
N VAL A 85 0.17 -3.62 4.98
CA VAL A 85 -0.12 -4.15 3.64
C VAL A 85 0.77 -5.34 3.33
N TYR A 86 2.05 -5.30 3.68
CA TYR A 86 2.95 -6.44 3.56
C TYR A 86 2.39 -7.66 4.30
N GLU A 87 1.99 -7.46 5.54
CA GLU A 87 1.50 -8.53 6.39
C GLU A 87 0.19 -9.14 5.87
N LEU A 88 -0.73 -8.30 5.43
CA LEU A 88 -2.09 -8.72 5.08
C LEU A 88 -2.28 -9.10 3.62
N PHE A 89 -1.48 -8.55 2.71
CA PHE A 89 -1.61 -8.77 1.26
C PHE A 89 -0.36 -9.38 0.61
N GLY A 90 0.78 -9.38 1.30
CA GLY A 90 2.02 -9.93 0.75
C GLY A 90 2.74 -9.00 -0.22
N VAL A 91 2.45 -7.72 -0.21
CA VAL A 91 3.16 -6.75 -1.04
C VAL A 91 4.54 -6.50 -0.46
N ASN A 92 5.60 -6.67 -1.27
CA ASN A 92 6.97 -6.41 -0.86
C ASN A 92 7.32 -4.95 -1.15
N PHE A 93 7.63 -4.20 -0.10
CA PHE A 93 8.02 -2.80 -0.21
C PHE A 93 9.54 -2.71 -0.28
N LEU A 94 10.06 -2.46 -1.48
CA LEU A 94 11.50 -2.40 -1.74
C LEU A 94 12.12 -1.24 -0.95
N ASN A 95 13.25 -1.52 -0.31
CA ASN A 95 14.01 -0.55 0.49
C ASN A 95 13.28 -0.05 1.75
N HIS A 96 12.29 -0.78 2.22
CA HIS A 96 11.62 -0.46 3.49
C HIS A 96 12.61 -0.69 4.64
N PRO A 97 12.66 0.22 5.63
CA PRO A 97 13.63 0.11 6.72
C PRO A 97 13.38 -1.06 7.68
N ASP A 98 12.12 -1.51 7.80
CA ASP A 98 11.79 -2.55 8.77
C ASP A 98 10.50 -3.28 8.35
N LEU A 99 10.62 -4.20 7.39
CA LEU A 99 9.47 -4.94 6.89
C LEU A 99 9.33 -6.26 7.64
N ARG A 100 8.51 -6.25 8.69
CA ARG A 100 8.23 -7.42 9.53
C ARG A 100 6.76 -7.43 9.93
N LEU A 101 6.29 -8.56 10.45
CA LEU A 101 4.91 -8.68 10.92
C LEU A 101 4.65 -7.78 12.14
N LEU A 102 3.49 -7.15 12.16
CA LEU A 102 3.05 -6.24 13.22
C LEU A 102 1.86 -6.78 14.00
N ILE A 103 0.89 -7.29 13.27
CA ILE A 103 -0.43 -7.64 13.80
C ILE A 103 -0.56 -9.15 13.96
N LEU A 104 -0.08 -9.90 12.97
CA LEU A 104 -0.20 -11.35 12.96
C LEU A 104 0.92 -11.99 13.77
N PRO A 105 0.64 -13.12 14.45
CA PRO A 105 1.69 -13.85 15.18
C PRO A 105 2.70 -14.46 14.22
N ASP A 106 3.88 -14.77 14.76
CA ASP A 106 4.91 -15.48 14.00
C ASP A 106 4.34 -16.76 13.40
N GLY A 107 4.75 -17.06 12.19
CA GLY A 107 4.24 -18.20 11.44
C GLY A 107 3.16 -17.85 10.43
N TRP A 108 2.71 -16.61 10.40
CA TRP A 108 1.75 -16.13 9.42
C TRP A 108 2.40 -15.53 8.17
N GLU A 109 3.74 -15.44 8.15
CA GLU A 109 4.45 -14.91 6.98
C GLU A 109 4.04 -15.65 5.70
N GLY A 110 3.65 -14.90 4.68
CA GLY A 110 3.22 -15.45 3.40
C GLY A 110 1.78 -15.93 3.36
N ARG A 111 1.03 -15.86 4.46
CA ARG A 111 -0.38 -16.27 4.47
C ARG A 111 -1.33 -15.19 3.97
N ASN A 112 -1.01 -13.93 4.21
CA ASN A 112 -1.71 -12.77 3.64
C ASN A 112 -3.24 -12.86 3.76
N PRO A 113 -3.81 -12.75 4.99
CA PRO A 113 -5.21 -13.10 5.24
C PRO A 113 -6.24 -12.19 4.54
N LEU A 114 -5.87 -11.01 4.06
CA LEU A 114 -6.80 -10.14 3.34
C LEU A 114 -6.81 -10.35 1.84
N ARG A 115 -6.02 -11.30 1.32
CA ARG A 115 -6.15 -11.71 -0.08
C ARG A 115 -7.41 -12.57 -0.26
N LYS A 116 -8.04 -12.43 -1.41
CA LYS A 116 -9.28 -13.16 -1.71
C LYS A 116 -9.11 -14.66 -1.85
N ASP A 117 -7.88 -15.13 -2.03
CA ASP A 117 -7.56 -16.55 -2.10
C ASP A 117 -7.05 -17.11 -0.78
N PHE A 118 -7.11 -16.32 0.30
CA PHE A 118 -6.71 -16.80 1.62
C PHE A 118 -7.70 -17.86 2.14
N GLU A 119 -7.15 -18.96 2.67
CA GLU A 119 -7.91 -19.98 3.38
C GLU A 119 -7.26 -20.20 4.74
N ASP A 120 -8.04 -20.07 5.81
CA ASP A 120 -7.56 -20.35 7.16
C ASP A 120 -7.65 -21.86 7.41
N PRO A 121 -6.51 -22.56 7.58
CA PRO A 121 -6.55 -24.01 7.77
C PRO A 121 -7.14 -24.44 9.12
N VAL A 122 -7.23 -23.54 10.08
CA VAL A 122 -7.73 -23.86 11.43
C VAL A 122 -9.21 -23.55 11.57
N ASN A 123 -9.69 -22.47 10.98
CA ASN A 123 -11.05 -21.97 11.13
C ASN A 123 -11.71 -21.73 9.77
N MET A 124 -11.62 -22.71 8.89
CA MET A 124 -12.24 -22.60 7.57
C MET A 124 -13.76 -22.56 7.69
N ILE A 125 -14.29 -21.38 7.93
CA ILE A 125 -15.72 -21.14 7.87
C ILE A 125 -16.00 -20.61 6.47
N LYS A 126 -16.63 -21.43 5.67
CA LYS A 126 -17.10 -20.97 4.36
C LYS A 126 -18.44 -20.27 4.56
N LEU A 127 -18.39 -18.99 4.41
CA LEU A 127 -19.60 -18.19 4.44
C LEU A 127 -20.22 -18.16 3.06
#